data_a9998371cdacb3e7ab76a1b0d53d2b9b
#
_entry.id   a9998371cdacb3e7ab76a1b0d53d2b9b
#
_cell.length_a   1.000
_cell.length_b   1.000
_cell.length_c   1.000
_cell.angle_alpha   90.00
_cell.angle_beta   90.00
_cell.angle_gamma   90.00
#
_symmetry.space_group_name_H-M   'P 1'
#
loop_
_entity.id
_entity.type
_entity.pdbx_description
1 polymer ?
#
loop_
_entity_poly.entity_id
_entity_poly.type
_entity_poly.pdbx_seq_one_letter_code
_entity_poly.pdbx_strand_id
1 'polypeptide(L)'
;MTSNSCVRDYDARRNEARDIRDLTRDDAFNEFSTVEPITNGDEDKYTHLGFPGFASFSKALAHNSNGLVTESSFQSLISALQTGTQNAFQSVQLGGGVRKLVDPLNAYSYQLIGNDSNGARMAAAPTFSSRSTAIDMVERYWMALCRDIPFNQYFSNPVIADACADLNALGFEQEFGFACTPQTLFRGPYTGCDVGPHVSQFLLQDFNFGNQPIHQRQRYPREGLDYMTDFSGWFQINNGIVDPSGSDNLLGERRIISLRDGGQWVHIDFPHQAGLWASIILLGLRAGASSAIPYANGDITTSVPFGSLGGPDLSIQPALAGVYALKHAWFQKWCVHR
;
A
#
# COMPACT_ATOMS: atom_id res chain seq x y z
N MET A 1 13.20 -36.92 -44.42
CA MET A 1 12.17 -36.27 -43.59
C MET A 1 12.88 -35.47 -42.55
N THR A 2 13.08 -34.20 -42.80
CA THR A 2 13.72 -33.28 -41.88
C THR A 2 12.73 -32.93 -40.80
N SER A 3 13.00 -33.31 -39.57
CA SER A 3 12.24 -32.87 -38.39
C SER A 3 12.43 -31.38 -38.28
N ASN A 4 11.44 -30.61 -38.70
CA ASN A 4 11.33 -29.23 -38.35
C ASN A 4 11.15 -29.17 -36.84
N SER A 5 12.23 -28.97 -36.11
CA SER A 5 12.19 -28.71 -34.71
C SER A 5 11.49 -27.37 -34.53
N CYS A 6 10.25 -27.41 -34.14
CA CYS A 6 9.46 -26.24 -33.75
C CYS A 6 9.88 -25.71 -32.36
N VAL A 7 11.13 -25.98 -31.97
CA VAL A 7 11.75 -25.37 -30.80
C VAL A 7 12.24 -24.02 -31.25
N ARG A 8 11.36 -23.02 -31.12
CA ARG A 8 11.82 -21.63 -31.20
C ARG A 8 12.92 -21.47 -30.16
N ASP A 9 14.02 -20.87 -30.58
CA ASP A 9 15.12 -20.57 -29.68
C ASP A 9 14.59 -19.81 -28.45
N TYR A 10 14.73 -20.42 -27.29
CA TYR A 10 14.25 -19.85 -26.01
C TYR A 10 14.90 -18.50 -25.73
N ASP A 11 16.19 -18.37 -26.01
CA ASP A 11 16.93 -17.12 -25.77
C ASP A 11 16.49 -16.02 -26.72
N ALA A 12 16.20 -16.31 -27.99
CA ALA A 12 15.67 -15.34 -28.94
C ALA A 12 14.30 -14.82 -28.46
N ARG A 13 13.38 -15.70 -28.03
CA ARG A 13 12.07 -15.30 -27.51
C ARG A 13 12.16 -14.49 -26.21
N ARG A 14 13.07 -14.87 -25.33
CA ARG A 14 13.32 -14.14 -24.09
C ARG A 14 13.84 -12.72 -24.38
N ASN A 15 14.77 -12.59 -25.33
CA ASN A 15 15.30 -11.30 -25.72
C ASN A 15 14.24 -10.43 -26.40
N GLU A 16 13.46 -10.99 -27.33
CA GLU A 16 12.32 -10.30 -27.94
C GLU A 16 11.31 -9.81 -26.90
N ALA A 17 10.95 -10.64 -25.91
CA ALA A 17 10.05 -10.25 -24.85
C ALA A 17 10.62 -9.14 -23.95
N ARG A 18 11.94 -9.13 -23.72
CA ARG A 18 12.61 -8.04 -23.02
C ARG A 18 12.56 -6.75 -23.83
N ASP A 19 12.90 -6.82 -25.10
CA ASP A 19 12.94 -5.65 -25.98
C ASP A 19 11.53 -5.02 -26.13
N ILE A 20 10.48 -5.83 -26.18
CA ILE A 20 9.09 -5.35 -26.16
C ILE A 20 8.76 -4.65 -24.83
N ARG A 21 9.19 -5.18 -23.69
CA ARG A 21 8.96 -4.55 -22.39
C ARG A 21 9.71 -3.22 -22.28
N ASP A 22 10.94 -3.15 -22.77
CA ASP A 22 11.73 -1.92 -22.76
C ASP A 22 11.08 -0.84 -23.62
N LEU A 23 10.64 -1.18 -24.84
CA LEU A 23 9.91 -0.27 -25.72
C LEU A 23 8.62 0.25 -25.08
N THR A 24 7.80 -0.63 -24.54
CA THR A 24 6.52 -0.23 -23.91
C THR A 24 6.72 0.57 -22.63
N ARG A 25 7.79 0.31 -21.87
CA ARG A 25 8.17 1.18 -20.73
C ARG A 25 8.54 2.58 -21.23
N ASP A 26 9.33 2.69 -22.28
CA ASP A 26 9.76 3.96 -22.83
C ASP A 26 8.57 4.74 -23.42
N ASP A 27 7.63 4.05 -24.06
CA ASP A 27 6.37 4.66 -24.54
C ASP A 27 5.51 5.17 -23.37
N ALA A 28 5.32 4.37 -22.32
CA ALA A 28 4.59 4.79 -21.12
C ALA A 28 5.28 5.98 -20.41
N PHE A 29 6.60 6.00 -20.36
CA PHE A 29 7.35 7.13 -19.83
C PHE A 29 7.16 8.39 -20.66
N ASN A 30 7.24 8.29 -22.00
CA ASN A 30 7.06 9.41 -22.90
C ASN A 30 5.63 9.98 -22.81
N GLU A 31 4.62 9.12 -22.79
CA GLU A 31 3.23 9.52 -22.60
C GLU A 31 3.05 10.26 -21.27
N PHE A 32 3.58 9.69 -20.19
CA PHE A 32 3.48 10.27 -18.86
C PHE A 32 4.19 11.63 -18.77
N SER A 33 5.36 11.80 -19.38
CA SER A 33 6.11 13.05 -19.34
C SER A 33 5.35 14.25 -19.93
N THR A 34 4.27 13.98 -20.68
CA THR A 34 3.39 15.00 -21.26
C THR A 34 2.16 15.33 -20.38
N VAL A 35 1.92 14.56 -19.32
CA VAL A 35 0.77 14.74 -18.42
C VAL A 35 1.22 15.44 -17.16
N GLU A 36 0.65 16.60 -16.87
CA GLU A 36 0.89 17.30 -15.61
C GLU A 36 0.19 16.58 -14.47
N PRO A 37 0.92 16.13 -13.43
CA PRO A 37 0.31 15.46 -12.28
C PRO A 37 -0.58 16.41 -11.48
N ILE A 38 -1.67 15.90 -10.90
CA ILE A 38 -2.50 16.66 -9.98
C ILE A 38 -1.78 16.75 -8.64
N THR A 39 -1.26 17.93 -8.30
CA THR A 39 -0.60 18.24 -7.02
C THR A 39 -1.53 19.02 -6.10
N ASN A 40 -1.17 19.14 -4.83
CA ASN A 40 -1.87 19.98 -3.86
C ASN A 40 -1.25 21.39 -3.70
N GLY A 41 -0.16 21.67 -4.39
CA GLY A 41 0.56 22.95 -4.36
C GLY A 41 1.46 23.13 -3.13
N ASP A 42 1.64 22.13 -2.27
CA ASP A 42 2.54 22.24 -1.11
C ASP A 42 4.00 22.37 -1.56
N GLU A 43 4.38 21.79 -2.68
CA GLU A 43 5.71 21.90 -3.28
C GLU A 43 6.08 23.38 -3.53
N ASP A 44 5.15 24.15 -4.06
CA ASP A 44 5.35 25.58 -4.34
C ASP A 44 5.25 26.43 -3.09
N LYS A 45 4.32 26.08 -2.20
CA LYS A 45 4.04 26.85 -0.98
C LYS A 45 5.23 26.86 -0.02
N TYR A 46 6.00 25.80 0.05
CA TYR A 46 7.11 25.63 1.00
C TYR A 46 8.49 25.89 0.40
N THR A 47 8.60 26.38 -0.81
CA THR A 47 9.87 26.77 -1.45
C THR A 47 10.66 27.82 -0.68
N HIS A 48 9.97 28.68 0.12
CA HIS A 48 10.63 29.65 1.00
C HIS A 48 11.50 29.01 2.10
N LEU A 49 11.37 27.71 2.35
CA LEU A 49 12.22 26.93 3.25
C LEU A 49 13.52 26.46 2.57
N GLY A 50 13.75 26.83 1.31
CA GLY A 50 14.97 26.59 0.54
C GLY A 50 14.75 25.86 -0.78
N PHE A 51 13.95 24.80 -0.79
CA PHE A 51 13.61 24.00 -1.97
C PHE A 51 12.35 23.14 -1.70
N PRO A 52 11.70 22.57 -2.74
CA PRO A 52 10.41 21.89 -2.59
C PRO A 52 10.46 20.53 -1.86
N GLY A 53 11.62 20.06 -1.43
CA GLY A 53 11.80 18.75 -0.78
C GLY A 53 11.06 18.56 0.54
N PHE A 54 10.59 19.62 1.19
CA PHE A 54 9.85 19.55 2.45
C PHE A 54 8.48 18.90 2.31
N ALA A 55 7.86 19.00 1.15
CA ALA A 55 6.54 18.45 0.86
C ALA A 55 6.60 17.06 0.21
N SER A 56 7.75 16.39 0.26
CA SER A 56 8.00 15.23 -0.58
C SER A 56 8.48 14.03 0.22
N PHE A 57 8.31 12.83 -0.36
CA PHE A 57 8.87 11.61 0.17
C PHE A 57 10.40 11.63 0.11
N SER A 58 11.06 11.50 1.24
CA SER A 58 12.52 11.63 1.36
C SER A 58 13.23 10.48 2.08
N LYS A 59 12.50 9.48 2.55
CA LYS A 59 13.09 8.33 3.27
C LYS A 59 14.15 7.62 2.42
N ALA A 60 15.25 7.27 3.04
CA ALA A 60 16.48 6.72 2.46
C ALA A 60 17.36 7.74 1.71
N LEU A 61 16.90 8.95 1.44
CA LEU A 61 17.77 10.04 0.98
C LEU A 61 18.66 10.55 2.12
N ALA A 62 19.67 11.33 1.78
CA ALA A 62 20.54 11.96 2.78
C ALA A 62 19.81 13.10 3.51
N HIS A 63 19.88 13.11 4.85
CA HIS A 63 19.31 14.15 5.69
C HIS A 63 20.41 14.89 6.46
N ASN A 64 20.21 16.18 6.70
CA ASN A 64 21.08 16.99 7.54
C ASN A 64 20.83 16.73 9.04
N SER A 65 21.63 17.35 9.92
CA SER A 65 21.54 17.16 11.38
C SER A 65 20.18 17.56 11.99
N ASN A 66 19.36 18.32 11.28
CA ASN A 66 18.01 18.69 11.70
C ASN A 66 16.92 17.70 11.20
N GLY A 67 17.34 16.62 10.53
CA GLY A 67 16.40 15.64 9.96
C GLY A 67 15.72 16.07 8.68
N LEU A 68 16.21 17.11 8.02
CA LEU A 68 15.70 17.59 6.75
C LEU A 68 16.50 16.98 5.60
N VAL A 69 15.81 16.56 4.54
CA VAL A 69 16.48 16.03 3.35
C VAL A 69 17.44 17.09 2.79
N THR A 70 18.63 16.69 2.36
CA THR A 70 19.57 17.60 1.71
C THR A 70 19.13 17.92 0.30
N GLU A 71 19.30 19.15 -0.15
CA GLU A 71 18.92 19.59 -1.48
C GLU A 71 19.59 18.75 -2.57
N SER A 72 20.89 18.48 -2.46
CA SER A 72 21.61 17.68 -3.45
C SER A 72 21.06 16.27 -3.60
N SER A 73 20.71 15.62 -2.49
CA SER A 73 20.12 14.29 -2.49
C SER A 73 18.73 14.31 -3.12
N PHE A 74 17.90 15.27 -2.75
CA PHE A 74 16.57 15.45 -3.33
C PHE A 74 16.63 15.71 -4.84
N GLN A 75 17.46 16.65 -5.28
CA GLN A 75 17.63 16.98 -6.71
C GLN A 75 18.16 15.79 -7.51
N SER A 76 19.02 14.95 -6.94
CA SER A 76 19.46 13.73 -7.61
C SER A 76 18.32 12.74 -7.86
N LEU A 77 17.35 12.64 -6.94
CA LEU A 77 16.13 11.85 -7.13
C LEU A 77 15.22 12.46 -8.21
N ILE A 78 14.99 13.77 -8.18
CA ILE A 78 14.17 14.45 -9.19
C ILE A 78 14.75 14.25 -10.59
N SER A 79 16.06 14.43 -10.74
CA SER A 79 16.76 14.20 -12.02
C SER A 79 16.62 12.75 -12.51
N ALA A 80 16.70 11.78 -11.60
CA ALA A 80 16.52 10.38 -11.95
C ALA A 80 15.08 10.07 -12.40
N LEU A 81 14.08 10.63 -11.71
CA LEU A 81 12.68 10.49 -12.10
C LEU A 81 12.38 11.14 -13.46
N GLN A 82 12.94 12.31 -13.72
CA GLN A 82 12.80 12.98 -15.03
C GLN A 82 13.49 12.23 -16.17
N THR A 83 14.59 11.54 -15.88
CA THR A 83 15.34 10.77 -16.88
C THR A 83 14.71 9.39 -17.12
N GLY A 84 14.11 8.77 -16.09
CA GLY A 84 13.39 7.50 -16.16
C GLY A 84 14.24 6.26 -16.43
N THR A 85 15.58 6.38 -16.49
CA THR A 85 16.46 5.24 -16.80
C THR A 85 17.03 4.59 -15.54
N GLN A 86 17.31 3.30 -15.64
CA GLN A 86 17.95 2.57 -14.54
C GLN A 86 19.28 3.20 -14.09
N ASN A 87 20.09 3.67 -15.04
CA ASN A 87 21.37 4.30 -14.74
C ASN A 87 21.22 5.61 -13.98
N ALA A 88 20.17 6.39 -14.27
CA ALA A 88 19.89 7.62 -13.54
C ALA A 88 19.60 7.33 -12.07
N PHE A 89 18.82 6.28 -11.78
CA PHE A 89 18.54 5.87 -10.40
C PHE A 89 19.77 5.35 -9.64
N GLN A 90 20.78 4.81 -10.32
CA GLN A 90 22.05 4.45 -9.67
C GLN A 90 22.84 5.68 -9.19
N SER A 91 22.56 6.85 -9.73
CA SER A 91 23.24 8.11 -9.37
C SER A 91 22.56 8.87 -8.22
N VAL A 92 21.42 8.37 -7.71
CA VAL A 92 20.71 9.00 -6.59
C VAL A 92 21.55 8.95 -5.31
N GLN A 93 21.71 10.10 -4.67
CA GLN A 93 22.48 10.23 -3.42
C GLN A 93 21.64 9.75 -2.23
N LEU A 94 21.95 8.57 -1.70
CA LEU A 94 21.29 8.01 -0.52
C LEU A 94 21.95 8.45 0.77
N GLY A 95 21.29 8.24 1.90
CA GLY A 95 21.72 8.63 3.24
C GLY A 95 22.85 7.79 3.86
N GLY A 96 23.46 6.88 3.08
CA GLY A 96 24.59 6.05 3.52
C GLY A 96 24.21 4.77 4.25
N GLY A 97 22.93 4.50 4.45
CA GLY A 97 22.43 3.23 4.98
C GLY A 97 22.30 2.14 3.91
N VAL A 98 21.87 0.95 4.34
CA VAL A 98 21.70 -0.22 3.45
C VAL A 98 20.35 -0.23 2.69
N ARG A 99 19.38 0.57 3.15
CA ARG A 99 18.06 0.67 2.51
C ARG A 99 18.17 1.43 1.20
N LYS A 100 17.45 0.92 0.22
CA LYS A 100 17.37 1.49 -1.12
C LYS A 100 16.00 2.09 -1.36
N LEU A 101 15.88 2.89 -2.41
CA LEU A 101 14.58 3.31 -2.92
C LEU A 101 13.80 2.09 -3.39
N VAL A 102 12.54 1.99 -2.97
CA VAL A 102 11.72 0.83 -3.30
C VAL A 102 11.02 1.09 -4.63
N ASP A 103 11.55 0.47 -5.68
CA ASP A 103 10.98 0.35 -7.01
C ASP A 103 10.42 1.67 -7.61
N PRO A 104 11.23 2.73 -7.73
CA PRO A 104 10.78 3.97 -8.35
C PRO A 104 10.45 3.80 -9.85
N LEU A 105 11.02 2.79 -10.53
CA LEU A 105 10.71 2.47 -11.91
C LEU A 105 9.32 1.89 -12.12
N ASN A 106 8.69 1.37 -11.06
CA ASN A 106 7.31 0.86 -11.15
C ASN A 106 6.30 1.96 -11.54
N ALA A 107 6.63 3.23 -11.29
CA ALA A 107 5.81 4.37 -11.73
C ALA A 107 5.63 4.44 -13.26
N TYR A 108 6.53 3.83 -14.01
CA TYR A 108 6.52 3.81 -15.49
C TYR A 108 6.22 2.43 -16.06
N SER A 109 5.81 1.47 -15.24
CA SER A 109 5.52 0.13 -15.73
C SER A 109 4.21 0.11 -16.52
N TYR A 110 4.25 -0.50 -17.69
CA TYR A 110 3.07 -0.76 -18.51
C TYR A 110 2.34 -2.04 -18.08
N GLN A 111 1.11 -2.18 -18.52
CA GLN A 111 0.28 -3.35 -18.29
C GLN A 111 -0.14 -4.00 -19.61
N LEU A 112 -0.06 -5.34 -19.67
CA LEU A 112 -0.67 -6.10 -20.78
C LEU A 112 -2.19 -6.21 -20.66
N ILE A 113 -2.70 -6.10 -19.44
CA ILE A 113 -4.13 -6.17 -19.12
C ILE A 113 -4.42 -5.08 -18.09
N GLY A 114 -5.33 -4.18 -18.39
CA GLY A 114 -5.69 -3.06 -17.53
C GLY A 114 -4.95 -1.77 -17.89
N ASN A 115 -5.02 -0.79 -17.00
CA ASN A 115 -4.41 0.52 -17.20
C ASN A 115 -2.94 0.54 -16.74
N ASP A 116 -2.15 1.38 -17.37
CA ASP A 116 -0.80 1.72 -16.91
C ASP A 116 -0.85 2.45 -15.55
N SER A 117 0.29 2.51 -14.87
CA SER A 117 0.38 3.08 -13.52
C SER A 117 -0.06 4.54 -13.43
N ASN A 118 0.05 5.31 -14.52
CA ASN A 118 -0.41 6.69 -14.63
C ASN A 118 -1.87 6.82 -15.11
N GLY A 119 -2.52 5.74 -15.50
CA GLY A 119 -3.86 5.76 -16.12
C GLY A 119 -5.00 6.03 -15.14
N ALA A 120 -4.82 5.79 -13.83
CA ALA A 120 -5.81 6.09 -12.82
C ALA A 120 -5.50 7.45 -12.16
N ARG A 121 -6.44 8.38 -12.29
CA ARG A 121 -6.34 9.66 -11.59
C ARG A 121 -6.78 9.49 -10.14
N MET A 122 -5.96 9.98 -9.22
CA MET A 122 -6.30 10.12 -7.82
C MET A 122 -6.48 11.59 -7.48
N ALA A 123 -7.35 11.88 -6.50
CA ALA A 123 -7.42 13.23 -5.94
C ALA A 123 -6.09 13.62 -5.33
N ALA A 124 -5.75 14.92 -5.37
CA ALA A 124 -4.59 15.42 -4.66
C ALA A 124 -4.69 15.12 -3.16
N ALA A 125 -3.55 14.86 -2.52
CA ALA A 125 -3.50 14.70 -1.07
C ALA A 125 -3.96 16.01 -0.37
N PRO A 126 -4.55 15.95 0.83
CA PRO A 126 -4.82 17.15 1.61
C PRO A 126 -3.54 17.95 1.84
N THR A 127 -3.62 19.27 1.80
CA THR A 127 -2.45 20.14 2.06
C THR A 127 -1.99 20.01 3.52
N PHE A 128 -0.72 20.24 3.80
CA PHE A 128 -0.17 20.20 5.17
C PHE A 128 -0.89 21.14 6.14
N SER A 129 -1.39 22.28 5.66
CA SER A 129 -2.11 23.26 6.48
C SER A 129 -3.61 22.99 6.60
N SER A 130 -4.11 21.87 6.06
CA SER A 130 -5.54 21.52 6.12
C SER A 130 -5.92 20.92 7.48
N ARG A 131 -7.21 21.04 7.80
CA ARG A 131 -7.79 20.36 8.97
C ARG A 131 -7.70 18.83 8.80
N SER A 132 -7.93 18.33 7.61
CA SER A 132 -7.84 16.90 7.30
C SER A 132 -6.47 16.33 7.67
N THR A 133 -5.38 17.01 7.26
CA THR A 133 -4.01 16.59 7.62
C THR A 133 -3.76 16.67 9.13
N ALA A 134 -4.27 17.72 9.80
CA ALA A 134 -4.12 17.84 11.26
C ALA A 134 -4.82 16.70 12.00
N ILE A 135 -6.04 16.35 11.60
CA ILE A 135 -6.80 15.23 12.16
C ILE A 135 -6.06 13.90 11.90
N ASP A 136 -5.62 13.67 10.67
CA ASP A 136 -4.90 12.44 10.27
C ASP A 136 -3.61 12.26 11.09
N MET A 137 -2.86 13.33 11.34
CA MET A 137 -1.65 13.29 12.16
C MET A 137 -1.96 12.97 13.63
N VAL A 138 -2.97 13.60 14.23
CA VAL A 138 -3.39 13.32 15.61
C VAL A 138 -3.92 11.89 15.72
N GLU A 139 -4.70 11.43 14.75
CA GLU A 139 -5.19 10.04 14.72
C GLU A 139 -4.03 9.03 14.70
N ARG A 140 -2.96 9.29 13.94
CA ARG A 140 -1.77 8.42 13.91
C ARG A 140 -1.06 8.35 15.25
N TYR A 141 -0.96 9.45 15.98
CA TYR A 141 -0.41 9.44 17.35
C TYR A 141 -1.30 8.63 18.29
N TRP A 142 -2.62 8.78 18.20
CA TRP A 142 -3.54 7.95 18.97
C TRP A 142 -3.49 6.47 18.56
N MET A 143 -3.34 6.15 17.29
CA MET A 143 -3.08 4.78 16.85
C MET A 143 -1.84 4.19 17.53
N ALA A 144 -0.78 4.98 17.66
CA ALA A 144 0.44 4.55 18.34
C ALA A 144 0.21 4.33 19.84
N LEU A 145 -0.54 5.18 20.52
CA LEU A 145 -0.87 5.04 21.94
C LEU A 145 -1.83 3.87 22.22
N CYS A 146 -2.76 3.63 21.32
CA CYS A 146 -3.79 2.61 21.45
C CYS A 146 -3.41 1.25 20.86
N ARG A 147 -2.22 1.13 20.25
CA ARG A 147 -1.86 -0.04 19.44
C ARG A 147 -1.92 -1.39 20.13
N ASP A 148 -1.76 -1.42 21.47
CA ASP A 148 -1.81 -2.63 22.27
C ASP A 148 -3.17 -2.90 22.90
N ILE A 149 -4.13 -1.98 22.77
CA ILE A 149 -5.48 -2.16 23.30
C ILE A 149 -6.25 -3.13 22.39
N PRO A 150 -6.74 -4.26 22.92
CA PRO A 150 -7.56 -5.17 22.15
C PRO A 150 -8.85 -4.53 21.65
N PHE A 151 -9.26 -4.82 20.42
CA PHE A 151 -10.48 -4.24 19.82
C PHE A 151 -11.75 -4.48 20.63
N ASN A 152 -11.85 -5.60 21.34
CA ASN A 152 -12.99 -5.89 22.20
C ASN A 152 -13.07 -5.01 23.47
N GLN A 153 -12.04 -4.23 23.77
CA GLN A 153 -12.00 -3.29 24.88
C GLN A 153 -12.29 -1.84 24.45
N TYR A 154 -12.43 -1.56 23.17
CA TYR A 154 -12.57 -0.19 22.66
C TYR A 154 -13.76 0.56 23.27
N PHE A 155 -14.87 -0.13 23.56
CA PHE A 155 -16.05 0.50 24.13
C PHE A 155 -15.97 0.82 25.64
N SER A 156 -14.95 0.29 26.33
CA SER A 156 -14.82 0.46 27.79
C SER A 156 -13.47 1.05 28.22
N ASN A 157 -12.54 1.20 27.30
CA ASN A 157 -11.21 1.69 27.62
C ASN A 157 -11.16 3.22 27.62
N PRO A 158 -10.73 3.89 28.72
CA PRO A 158 -10.69 5.34 28.82
C PRO A 158 -9.74 5.99 27.79
N VAL A 159 -8.64 5.35 27.42
CA VAL A 159 -7.70 5.88 26.42
C VAL A 159 -8.37 5.97 25.04
N ILE A 160 -9.24 5.05 24.70
CA ILE A 160 -10.05 5.11 23.47
C ILE A 160 -11.06 6.26 23.53
N ALA A 161 -11.68 6.48 24.69
CA ALA A 161 -12.60 7.61 24.88
C ALA A 161 -11.87 8.95 24.73
N ASP A 162 -10.67 9.08 25.29
CA ASP A 162 -9.82 10.27 25.16
C ASP A 162 -9.44 10.53 23.70
N ALA A 163 -9.05 9.49 22.96
CA ALA A 163 -8.76 9.58 21.53
C ALA A 163 -9.96 10.12 20.72
N CYS A 164 -11.15 9.59 20.99
CA CYS A 164 -12.39 10.07 20.36
C CYS A 164 -12.67 11.53 20.71
N ALA A 165 -12.47 11.92 21.97
CA ALA A 165 -12.71 13.30 22.43
C ALA A 165 -11.78 14.29 21.74
N ASP A 166 -10.49 13.98 21.66
CA ASP A 166 -9.49 14.83 21.00
C ASP A 166 -9.78 15.01 19.50
N LEU A 167 -10.09 13.92 18.80
CA LEU A 167 -10.40 13.98 17.37
C LEU A 167 -11.67 14.78 17.10
N ASN A 168 -12.73 14.59 17.91
CA ASN A 168 -13.94 15.40 17.79
C ASN A 168 -13.69 16.88 18.08
N ALA A 169 -12.83 17.20 19.05
CA ALA A 169 -12.44 18.58 19.35
C ALA A 169 -11.71 19.27 18.18
N LEU A 170 -11.02 18.50 17.32
CA LEU A 170 -10.40 18.99 16.10
C LEU A 170 -11.38 19.18 14.93
N GLY A 171 -12.64 18.82 15.10
CA GLY A 171 -13.66 18.93 14.08
C GLY A 171 -13.74 17.71 13.14
N PHE A 172 -13.53 16.52 13.67
CA PHE A 172 -13.58 15.27 12.92
C PHE A 172 -14.92 15.11 12.17
N GLU A 173 -16.05 15.35 12.86
CA GLU A 173 -17.38 15.23 12.25
C GLU A 173 -17.60 16.23 11.11
N GLN A 174 -17.09 17.44 11.24
CA GLN A 174 -17.19 18.46 10.20
C GLN A 174 -16.34 18.13 8.96
N GLU A 175 -15.27 17.37 9.12
CA GLU A 175 -14.37 16.98 8.04
C GLU A 175 -14.88 15.71 7.32
N PHE A 176 -15.34 14.71 8.06
CA PHE A 176 -15.65 13.39 7.51
C PHE A 176 -17.14 13.04 7.46
N GLY A 177 -18.01 13.88 8.03
CA GLY A 177 -19.46 13.70 7.99
C GLY A 177 -20.04 12.71 9.00
N PHE A 178 -19.23 12.19 9.93
CA PHE A 178 -19.66 11.32 11.03
C PHE A 178 -18.79 11.56 12.28
N ALA A 179 -19.36 11.35 13.45
CA ALA A 179 -18.64 11.54 14.71
C ALA A 179 -17.60 10.44 14.96
N CYS A 180 -16.48 10.83 15.57
CA CYS A 180 -15.50 9.88 16.08
C CYS A 180 -16.03 9.24 17.36
N THR A 181 -16.24 7.94 17.33
CA THR A 181 -16.72 7.09 18.43
C THR A 181 -15.82 5.86 18.54
N PRO A 182 -15.87 5.07 19.63
CA PRO A 182 -15.12 3.81 19.69
C PRO A 182 -15.38 2.85 18.51
N GLN A 183 -16.52 2.99 17.84
CA GLN A 183 -16.88 2.18 16.67
C GLN A 183 -16.25 2.70 15.40
N THR A 184 -16.12 4.02 15.24
CA THR A 184 -15.62 4.68 14.00
C THR A 184 -14.16 5.10 14.10
N LEU A 185 -13.56 5.05 15.28
CA LEU A 185 -12.15 5.40 15.52
C LEU A 185 -11.20 4.50 14.69
N PHE A 186 -10.17 5.10 14.09
CA PHE A 186 -9.14 4.43 13.29
C PHE A 186 -9.70 3.73 12.04
N ARG A 187 -10.75 4.28 11.47
CA ARG A 187 -11.38 3.79 10.25
C ARG A 187 -11.29 4.82 9.13
N GLY A 188 -11.23 4.33 7.89
CA GLY A 188 -11.31 5.21 6.73
C GLY A 188 -12.75 5.67 6.46
N PRO A 189 -12.92 6.81 5.75
CA PRO A 189 -14.23 7.36 5.38
C PRO A 189 -14.91 6.63 4.22
N TYR A 190 -14.47 5.43 3.89
CA TYR A 190 -14.98 4.68 2.75
C TYR A 190 -16.21 3.88 3.15
N THR A 191 -17.16 3.77 2.23
CA THR A 191 -18.39 2.98 2.41
C THR A 191 -18.06 1.56 2.89
N GLY A 192 -18.63 1.18 4.04
CA GLY A 192 -18.43 -0.10 4.68
C GLY A 192 -17.17 -0.22 5.56
N CYS A 193 -16.32 0.81 5.59
CA CYS A 193 -15.19 0.85 6.54
C CYS A 193 -15.57 1.42 7.90
N ASP A 194 -16.59 2.25 7.96
CA ASP A 194 -17.09 2.98 9.13
C ASP A 194 -17.98 2.13 10.07
N VAL A 195 -18.39 0.95 9.62
CA VAL A 195 -19.30 0.05 10.36
C VAL A 195 -18.73 -1.35 10.53
N GLY A 196 -19.24 -2.10 11.52
CA GLY A 196 -18.84 -3.47 11.78
C GLY A 196 -17.56 -3.61 12.61
N PRO A 197 -16.95 -4.78 12.68
CA PRO A 197 -15.75 -5.03 13.47
C PRO A 197 -14.51 -4.34 12.89
N HIS A 198 -13.53 -3.99 13.76
CA HIS A 198 -12.27 -3.35 13.38
C HIS A 198 -11.35 -4.22 12.52
N VAL A 199 -11.56 -5.52 12.52
CA VAL A 199 -10.82 -6.48 11.68
C VAL A 199 -11.80 -7.19 10.79
N SER A 200 -11.49 -7.28 9.51
CA SER A 200 -12.28 -8.09 8.56
C SER A 200 -12.41 -9.52 9.06
N GLN A 201 -13.63 -10.04 9.09
CA GLN A 201 -13.89 -11.42 9.50
C GLN A 201 -13.24 -12.44 8.57
N PHE A 202 -12.97 -12.10 7.32
CA PHE A 202 -12.21 -12.92 6.40
C PHE A 202 -10.74 -13.11 6.81
N LEU A 203 -10.19 -12.25 7.67
CA LEU A 203 -8.85 -12.41 8.26
C LEU A 203 -8.85 -13.23 9.56
N LEU A 204 -10.02 -13.59 10.07
CA LEU A 204 -10.17 -14.35 11.31
C LEU A 204 -10.73 -15.76 11.11
N GLN A 205 -11.29 -16.05 9.93
CA GLN A 205 -11.90 -17.33 9.61
C GLN A 205 -10.89 -18.28 8.97
N ASP A 206 -10.66 -19.44 9.58
CA ASP A 206 -9.87 -20.52 8.98
C ASP A 206 -10.58 -21.06 7.73
N PHE A 207 -9.81 -21.45 6.72
CA PHE A 207 -10.33 -21.91 5.43
C PHE A 207 -9.39 -22.95 4.77
N ASN A 208 -9.82 -23.54 3.67
CA ASN A 208 -8.97 -24.41 2.88
C ASN A 208 -8.50 -23.71 1.61
N PHE A 209 -7.20 -23.67 1.38
CA PHE A 209 -6.60 -23.30 0.10
C PHE A 209 -6.36 -24.57 -0.72
N GLY A 210 -7.28 -24.92 -1.61
CA GLY A 210 -7.31 -26.23 -2.21
C GLY A 210 -7.52 -27.30 -1.13
N ASN A 211 -6.58 -28.23 -0.99
CA ASN A 211 -6.62 -29.29 0.04
C ASN A 211 -5.79 -28.95 1.29
N GLN A 212 -5.30 -27.75 1.40
CA GLN A 212 -4.46 -27.32 2.54
C GLN A 212 -5.30 -26.48 3.52
N PRO A 213 -5.38 -26.86 4.81
CA PRO A 213 -6.00 -26.02 5.81
C PRO A 213 -5.12 -24.81 6.10
N ILE A 214 -5.71 -23.63 6.06
CA ILE A 214 -5.09 -22.35 6.42
C ILE A 214 -5.71 -21.87 7.73
N HIS A 215 -4.87 -21.74 8.73
CA HIS A 215 -5.23 -21.17 10.01
C HIS A 215 -4.90 -19.69 10.03
N GLN A 216 -5.91 -18.82 10.22
CA GLN A 216 -5.75 -17.38 10.25
C GLN A 216 -5.08 -16.91 11.56
N ARG A 217 -3.85 -17.33 11.73
CA ARG A 217 -2.97 -16.97 12.83
C ARG A 217 -1.65 -16.44 12.29
N GLN A 218 -1.08 -15.51 13.00
CA GLN A 218 0.22 -14.92 12.69
C GLN A 218 1.09 -14.84 13.92
N ARG A 219 2.40 -14.80 13.72
CA ARG A 219 3.33 -14.40 14.77
C ARG A 219 3.03 -12.95 15.16
N TYR A 220 2.98 -12.66 16.45
CA TYR A 220 2.63 -11.34 16.94
C TYR A 220 3.80 -10.68 17.66
N PRO A 221 3.95 -9.34 17.55
CA PRO A 221 4.99 -8.60 18.24
C PRO A 221 4.71 -8.54 19.74
N ARG A 222 5.77 -8.42 20.54
CA ARG A 222 5.66 -8.17 21.97
C ARG A 222 4.96 -6.84 22.24
N GLU A 223 4.01 -6.84 23.14
CA GLU A 223 3.33 -5.63 23.63
C GLU A 223 4.29 -4.73 24.40
N GLY A 224 4.04 -3.42 24.41
CA GLY A 224 4.84 -2.43 25.14
C GLY A 224 6.21 -2.11 24.53
N LEU A 225 6.57 -2.67 23.37
CA LEU A 225 7.80 -2.31 22.69
C LEU A 225 7.57 -1.13 21.76
N ASP A 226 8.42 -0.12 21.94
CA ASP A 226 8.44 1.09 21.13
C ASP A 226 9.76 1.23 20.39
N TYR A 227 9.69 1.69 19.15
CA TYR A 227 10.84 1.92 18.30
C TYR A 227 10.89 3.38 17.88
N MET A 228 12.10 3.88 17.61
CA MET A 228 12.31 5.26 17.15
C MET A 228 11.70 6.31 18.09
N THR A 229 11.82 6.09 19.39
CA THR A 229 11.28 6.97 20.44
C THR A 229 12.13 8.22 20.68
N ASP A 230 13.29 8.30 20.04
CA ASP A 230 14.20 9.44 20.09
C ASP A 230 14.59 9.88 18.67
N PHE A 231 15.12 11.12 18.60
CA PHE A 231 15.52 11.71 17.32
C PHE A 231 16.65 10.91 16.64
N SER A 232 17.58 10.36 17.39
CA SER A 232 18.71 9.62 16.82
C SER A 232 18.25 8.35 16.09
N GLY A 233 17.39 7.56 16.72
CA GLY A 233 16.80 6.36 16.11
C GLY A 233 15.97 6.70 14.87
N TRP A 234 15.11 7.69 14.98
CA TRP A 234 14.32 8.18 13.83
C TRP A 234 15.22 8.67 12.68
N PHE A 235 16.27 9.46 12.99
CA PHE A 235 17.20 10.00 12.02
C PHE A 235 17.97 8.91 11.27
N GLN A 236 18.45 7.89 11.97
CA GLN A 236 19.13 6.75 11.35
C GLN A 236 18.21 6.02 10.36
N ILE A 237 16.98 5.75 10.77
CA ILE A 237 16.01 5.07 9.89
C ILE A 237 15.67 5.93 8.66
N ASN A 238 15.54 7.24 8.80
CA ASN A 238 15.32 8.14 7.67
C ASN A 238 16.48 8.16 6.66
N ASN A 239 17.70 8.02 7.14
CA ASN A 239 18.88 7.89 6.27
C ASN A 239 19.08 6.46 5.72
N GLY A 240 18.10 5.58 5.88
CA GLY A 240 18.13 4.23 5.34
C GLY A 240 18.96 3.23 6.13
N ILE A 241 19.39 3.57 7.34
CA ILE A 241 20.06 2.62 8.24
C ILE A 241 19.00 1.68 8.82
N VAL A 242 19.27 0.38 8.78
CA VAL A 242 18.38 -0.64 9.36
C VAL A 242 18.63 -0.70 10.85
N ASP A 243 17.57 -0.56 11.64
CA ASP A 243 17.61 -0.91 13.05
C ASP A 243 17.51 -2.45 13.19
N PRO A 244 18.59 -3.13 13.60
CA PRO A 244 18.56 -4.57 13.76
C PRO A 244 17.73 -5.03 14.97
N SER A 245 17.38 -4.12 15.89
CA SER A 245 16.64 -4.47 17.11
C SER A 245 15.15 -4.78 16.87
N GLY A 246 14.62 -4.42 15.70
CA GLY A 246 13.19 -4.55 15.40
C GLY A 246 12.71 -5.91 14.89
N SER A 247 13.62 -6.78 14.43
CA SER A 247 13.21 -7.96 13.66
C SER A 247 12.85 -9.20 14.48
N ASP A 248 13.28 -9.31 15.75
CA ASP A 248 13.27 -10.59 16.49
C ASP A 248 12.31 -10.65 17.69
N ASN A 249 11.45 -9.65 17.86
CA ASN A 249 10.52 -9.59 18.99
C ASN A 249 9.15 -10.21 18.67
N LEU A 250 9.12 -11.15 17.74
CA LEU A 250 7.90 -11.90 17.42
C LEU A 250 7.76 -13.09 18.36
N LEU A 251 6.59 -13.21 18.96
CA LEU A 251 6.19 -14.28 19.86
C LEU A 251 5.44 -15.38 19.10
N GLY A 252 4.77 -16.27 19.84
CA GLY A 252 3.94 -17.34 19.29
C GLY A 252 2.92 -16.88 18.25
N GLU A 253 1.88 -17.65 18.01
CA GLU A 253 0.88 -17.35 16.99
C GLU A 253 -0.48 -17.04 17.61
N ARG A 254 -1.13 -15.96 17.15
CA ARG A 254 -2.51 -15.61 17.52
C ARG A 254 -3.27 -15.00 16.34
N ARG A 255 -4.56 -14.87 16.47
CA ARG A 255 -5.40 -14.06 15.56
C ARG A 255 -5.15 -12.59 15.81
N ILE A 256 -5.46 -11.73 14.84
CA ILE A 256 -5.36 -10.28 14.97
C ILE A 256 -6.37 -9.81 16.03
N ILE A 257 -5.89 -9.17 17.10
CA ILE A 257 -6.73 -8.65 18.18
C ILE A 257 -6.51 -7.17 18.48
N SER A 258 -5.46 -6.57 17.93
CA SER A 258 -5.06 -5.18 18.21
C SER A 258 -4.45 -4.52 16.95
N LEU A 259 -4.27 -3.20 17.00
CA LEU A 259 -3.59 -2.47 15.92
C LEU A 259 -2.14 -2.92 15.75
N ARG A 260 -1.45 -3.31 16.83
CA ARG A 260 -0.08 -3.85 16.74
C ARG A 260 -0.04 -5.12 15.89
N ASP A 261 -0.99 -6.02 16.08
CA ASP A 261 -1.08 -7.23 15.28
C ASP A 261 -1.43 -6.91 13.82
N GLY A 262 -2.36 -5.98 13.60
CA GLY A 262 -2.70 -5.49 12.26
C GLY A 262 -1.51 -4.86 11.55
N GLY A 263 -0.73 -4.05 12.26
CA GLY A 263 0.51 -3.47 11.74
C GLY A 263 1.55 -4.52 11.35
N GLN A 264 1.71 -5.58 12.16
CA GLN A 264 2.59 -6.70 11.84
C GLN A 264 2.10 -7.48 10.61
N TRP A 265 0.80 -7.68 10.49
CA TRP A 265 0.21 -8.34 9.32
C TRP A 265 0.51 -7.55 8.04
N VAL A 266 0.26 -6.23 8.03
CA VAL A 266 0.52 -5.35 6.88
C VAL A 266 2.02 -5.23 6.58
N HIS A 267 2.90 -5.35 7.59
CA HIS A 267 4.35 -5.27 7.39
C HIS A 267 4.90 -6.41 6.52
N ILE A 268 4.27 -7.58 6.49
CA ILE A 268 4.76 -8.78 5.81
C ILE A 268 3.73 -9.35 4.82
N ASP A 269 2.58 -8.71 4.60
CA ASP A 269 1.55 -9.21 3.69
C ASP A 269 1.96 -9.10 2.21
N PHE A 270 1.25 -9.85 1.38
CA PHE A 270 1.17 -9.54 -0.05
C PHE A 270 0.00 -8.58 -0.28
N PRO A 271 0.14 -7.49 -1.06
CA PRO A 271 -0.89 -6.45 -1.22
C PRO A 271 -2.28 -6.95 -1.60
N HIS A 272 -2.37 -8.12 -2.21
CA HIS A 272 -3.62 -8.76 -2.62
C HIS A 272 -4.11 -9.86 -1.66
N GLN A 273 -3.38 -10.17 -0.59
CA GLN A 273 -3.64 -11.34 0.26
C GLN A 273 -5.03 -11.30 0.90
N ALA A 274 -5.45 -10.16 1.46
CA ALA A 274 -6.76 -10.04 2.10
C ALA A 274 -7.91 -10.28 1.12
N GLY A 275 -7.84 -9.70 -0.08
CA GLY A 275 -8.83 -9.88 -1.14
C GLY A 275 -8.88 -11.32 -1.66
N LEU A 276 -7.74 -11.95 -1.81
CA LEU A 276 -7.64 -13.36 -2.21
C LEU A 276 -8.24 -14.29 -1.16
N TRP A 277 -7.94 -14.08 0.13
CA TRP A 277 -8.53 -14.86 1.22
C TRP A 277 -10.04 -14.72 1.26
N ALA A 278 -10.56 -13.49 1.17
CA ALA A 278 -11.99 -13.23 1.10
C ALA A 278 -12.65 -13.97 -0.07
N SER A 279 -12.06 -13.90 -1.25
CA SER A 279 -12.56 -14.59 -2.45
C SER A 279 -12.63 -16.12 -2.26
N ILE A 280 -11.57 -16.73 -1.73
CA ILE A 280 -11.53 -18.19 -1.50
C ILE A 280 -12.54 -18.60 -0.44
N ILE A 281 -12.68 -17.85 0.66
CA ILE A 281 -13.67 -18.12 1.70
C ILE A 281 -15.09 -18.04 1.13
N LEU A 282 -15.40 -16.99 0.35
CA LEU A 282 -16.71 -16.82 -0.28
C LEU A 282 -17.03 -17.95 -1.27
N LEU A 283 -16.05 -18.38 -2.05
CA LEU A 283 -16.20 -19.56 -2.93
C LEU A 283 -16.48 -20.84 -2.12
N GLY A 284 -15.77 -21.03 -1.01
CA GLY A 284 -16.00 -22.16 -0.10
C GLY A 284 -17.38 -22.15 0.56
N LEU A 285 -17.90 -20.97 0.88
CA LEU A 285 -19.24 -20.76 1.41
C LEU A 285 -20.33 -20.82 0.33
N ARG A 286 -19.97 -21.01 -0.93
CA ARG A 286 -20.89 -20.97 -2.07
C ARG A 286 -21.73 -19.68 -2.09
N ALA A 287 -21.08 -18.54 -1.82
CA ALA A 287 -21.73 -17.25 -1.87
C ALA A 287 -22.38 -17.03 -3.22
N GLY A 288 -23.58 -16.43 -3.21
CA GLY A 288 -24.36 -16.20 -4.43
C GLY A 288 -23.60 -15.27 -5.40
N ALA A 289 -23.61 -15.64 -6.66
CA ALA A 289 -23.08 -14.81 -7.74
C ALA A 289 -24.11 -13.75 -8.18
N SER A 290 -23.62 -12.68 -8.80
CA SER A 290 -24.49 -11.67 -9.42
C SER A 290 -25.34 -12.31 -10.53
N SER A 291 -26.61 -11.94 -10.61
CA SER A 291 -27.52 -12.38 -11.70
C SER A 291 -27.05 -11.92 -13.09
N ALA A 292 -26.11 -10.98 -13.17
CA ALA A 292 -25.47 -10.57 -14.42
C ALA A 292 -24.48 -11.63 -14.97
N ILE A 293 -24.10 -12.62 -14.16
CA ILE A 293 -23.24 -13.72 -14.59
C ILE A 293 -24.10 -14.75 -15.34
N PRO A 294 -23.76 -15.13 -16.59
CA PRO A 294 -24.58 -16.02 -17.41
C PRO A 294 -24.93 -17.36 -16.74
N TYR A 295 -24.06 -17.89 -15.89
CA TYR A 295 -24.27 -19.16 -15.19
C TYR A 295 -25.11 -19.04 -13.91
N ALA A 296 -25.46 -17.83 -13.46
CA ALA A 296 -26.15 -17.61 -12.19
C ALA A 296 -27.67 -17.76 -12.28
N ASN A 297 -28.26 -17.66 -13.50
CA ASN A 297 -29.69 -17.53 -13.71
C ASN A 297 -30.47 -18.85 -13.72
N GLY A 298 -29.76 -20.01 -13.62
CA GLY A 298 -30.40 -21.31 -13.76
C GLY A 298 -30.83 -21.70 -15.19
N ASP A 299 -30.62 -20.81 -16.15
CA ASP A 299 -30.96 -21.08 -17.56
C ASP A 299 -29.97 -22.05 -18.22
N ILE A 300 -28.74 -22.12 -17.68
CA ILE A 300 -27.70 -23.03 -18.15
C ILE A 300 -27.59 -24.21 -17.18
N THR A 301 -28.13 -25.36 -17.61
CA THR A 301 -28.19 -26.57 -16.76
C THR A 301 -27.17 -27.64 -17.12
N THR A 302 -26.49 -27.50 -18.27
CA THR A 302 -25.56 -28.51 -18.81
C THR A 302 -24.08 -28.12 -18.66
N SER A 303 -23.77 -26.92 -18.17
CA SER A 303 -22.41 -26.45 -18.02
C SER A 303 -22.28 -25.57 -16.79
N VAL A 304 -21.04 -25.45 -16.31
CA VAL A 304 -20.67 -24.62 -15.13
C VAL A 304 -19.49 -23.72 -15.47
N PRO A 305 -19.34 -22.56 -14.81
CA PRO A 305 -18.19 -21.69 -15.00
C PRO A 305 -16.92 -22.35 -14.45
N PHE A 306 -15.76 -22.06 -15.07
CA PHE A 306 -14.47 -22.54 -14.57
C PHE A 306 -13.34 -21.54 -14.86
N GLY A 307 -12.73 -21.54 -16.05
CA GLY A 307 -11.64 -20.65 -16.42
C GLY A 307 -12.05 -19.21 -16.69
N SER A 308 -13.35 -18.97 -16.91
CA SER A 308 -13.97 -17.64 -16.90
C SER A 308 -15.21 -17.68 -16.03
N LEU A 309 -15.40 -16.62 -15.23
CA LEU A 309 -16.52 -16.47 -14.28
C LEU A 309 -16.61 -17.58 -13.21
N GLY A 310 -15.63 -18.46 -13.12
CA GLY A 310 -15.55 -19.54 -12.14
C GLY A 310 -14.46 -19.29 -11.07
N GLY A 311 -14.22 -20.30 -10.23
CA GLY A 311 -13.30 -20.19 -9.10
C GLY A 311 -11.90 -19.66 -9.45
N PRO A 312 -11.20 -20.20 -10.47
CA PRO A 312 -9.90 -19.70 -10.90
C PRO A 312 -9.92 -18.22 -11.31
N ASP A 313 -10.92 -17.78 -12.08
CA ASP A 313 -11.05 -16.41 -12.51
C ASP A 313 -11.36 -15.47 -11.32
N LEU A 314 -12.34 -15.84 -10.50
CA LEU A 314 -12.74 -15.05 -9.33
C LEU A 314 -11.62 -14.91 -8.28
N SER A 315 -10.72 -15.88 -8.18
CA SER A 315 -9.59 -15.80 -7.26
C SER A 315 -8.45 -14.92 -7.77
N ILE A 316 -8.25 -14.80 -9.10
CA ILE A 316 -7.21 -13.95 -9.68
C ILE A 316 -7.58 -12.46 -9.71
N GLN A 317 -8.88 -12.12 -9.84
CA GLN A 317 -9.32 -10.73 -9.97
C GLN A 317 -8.91 -9.84 -8.79
N PRO A 318 -9.05 -10.24 -7.50
CA PRO A 318 -8.56 -9.44 -6.38
C PRO A 318 -7.04 -9.27 -6.39
N ALA A 319 -6.29 -10.26 -6.87
CA ALA A 319 -4.84 -10.19 -6.98
C ALA A 319 -4.41 -9.16 -8.04
N LEU A 320 -5.06 -9.16 -9.21
CA LEU A 320 -4.82 -8.17 -10.27
C LEU A 320 -5.18 -6.76 -9.79
N ALA A 321 -6.35 -6.59 -9.17
CA ALA A 321 -6.78 -5.31 -8.62
C ALA A 321 -5.77 -4.78 -7.58
N GLY A 322 -5.28 -5.63 -6.67
CA GLY A 322 -4.28 -5.28 -5.68
C GLY A 322 -2.95 -4.83 -6.31
N VAL A 323 -2.48 -5.53 -7.34
CA VAL A 323 -1.24 -5.16 -8.06
C VAL A 323 -1.42 -3.83 -8.80
N TYR A 324 -2.54 -3.61 -9.48
CA TYR A 324 -2.79 -2.34 -10.17
C TYR A 324 -2.90 -1.17 -9.20
N ALA A 325 -3.63 -1.35 -8.11
CA ALA A 325 -3.72 -0.34 -7.05
C ALA A 325 -2.33 0.02 -6.48
N LEU A 326 -1.47 -0.99 -6.25
CA LEU A 326 -0.10 -0.77 -5.80
C LEU A 326 0.70 0.06 -6.81
N LYS A 327 0.62 -0.23 -8.11
CA LYS A 327 1.32 0.52 -9.15
C LYS A 327 0.85 1.96 -9.25
N HIS A 328 -0.46 2.21 -9.16
CA HIS A 328 -0.99 3.57 -9.09
C HIS A 328 -0.53 4.32 -7.84
N ALA A 329 -0.49 3.65 -6.68
CA ALA A 329 0.04 4.24 -5.45
C ALA A 329 1.54 4.59 -5.56
N TRP A 330 2.33 3.73 -6.24
CA TRP A 330 3.75 4.00 -6.51
C TRP A 330 3.96 5.16 -7.46
N PHE A 331 3.10 5.30 -8.46
CA PHE A 331 3.09 6.47 -9.33
C PHE A 331 2.85 7.76 -8.54
N GLN A 332 1.82 7.80 -7.69
CA GLN A 332 1.54 8.94 -6.83
C GLN A 332 2.73 9.26 -5.90
N LYS A 333 3.31 8.24 -5.29
CA LYS A 333 4.43 8.37 -4.37
C LYS A 333 5.66 8.99 -5.02
N TRP A 334 6.04 8.54 -6.20
CA TRP A 334 7.31 8.93 -6.84
C TRP A 334 7.18 10.11 -7.78
N CYS A 335 6.04 10.25 -8.47
CA CYS A 335 5.89 11.23 -9.54
C CYS A 335 5.02 12.44 -9.16
N VAL A 336 4.15 12.30 -8.16
CA VAL A 336 3.24 13.38 -7.74
C VAL A 336 3.65 13.93 -6.37
N HIS A 337 3.72 13.07 -5.35
CA HIS A 337 4.03 13.45 -3.95
C HIS A 337 5.39 12.87 -3.51
N ARG A 338 6.41 13.19 -4.22
CA ARG A 338 7.78 12.73 -3.97
C ARG A 338 8.47 13.46 -2.83
#